data_708d743b50ee342aa2a0eac8c94328ce
#
_entry.id   708d743b50ee342aa2a0eac8c94328ce
#
_cell.length_a   1.000
_cell.length_b   1.000
_cell.length_c   1.000
_cell.angle_alpha   90.00
_cell.angle_beta   90.00
_cell.angle_gamma   90.00
#
_symmetry.space_group_name_H-M   'P 1'
#
loop_
_entity.id
_entity.type
_entity.pdbx_description
1 polymer ?
#
loop_
_entity_poly.entity_id
_entity_poly.type
_entity_poly.pdbx_seq_one_letter_code
_entity_poly.pdbx_strand_id
1 'polypeptide(L)'
;MDNKKILSMVDHTLLKQTATWEEIKVVLDKAIENGCASACIPPCYVPQANYYVNGNLTICTVIGFPNGYAAPEVKCFETKQAIEDGAGEIDMVINIGWVKAREFDKVRKEIEDIRKICNSHIVKVPLKVIIETCLLTNEEIRRLCHIIDAAGADYVKTSTGFSTAGATPEVMAVIKEEVDEINKVNAWGSFYPNRKKVLIKASGGIKNFDDARMYIEEYGANRLGTSRLIN
;
A
#
# COMPACT_ATOMS: atom_id res chain seq x y z
N MET A 1 1.76 19.55 11.47
CA MET A 1 0.90 18.43 11.95
C MET A 1 1.46 17.87 13.25
N ASP A 2 0.64 17.48 14.24
CA ASP A 2 1.12 16.84 15.46
C ASP A 2 1.43 15.34 15.26
N ASN A 3 2.20 14.74 16.18
CA ASN A 3 2.64 13.36 16.07
C ASN A 3 1.48 12.35 16.15
N LYS A 4 0.43 12.65 16.92
CA LYS A 4 -0.74 11.78 17.02
C LYS A 4 -1.48 11.69 15.68
N LYS A 5 -1.62 12.81 14.97
CA LYS A 5 -2.19 12.84 13.62
C LYS A 5 -1.31 12.10 12.61
N ILE A 6 0.02 12.20 12.72
CA ILE A 6 0.93 11.43 11.88
C ILE A 6 0.74 9.93 12.14
N LEU A 7 0.72 9.49 13.40
CA LEU A 7 0.55 8.09 13.76
C LEU A 7 -0.77 7.50 13.25
N SER A 8 -1.85 8.28 13.24
CA SER A 8 -3.13 7.84 12.66
C SER A 8 -3.10 7.62 11.14
N MET A 9 -1.99 7.94 10.47
CA MET A 9 -1.74 7.69 9.04
C MET A 9 -0.66 6.62 8.83
N VAL A 10 -0.23 5.92 9.88
CA VAL A 10 0.83 4.91 9.81
C VAL A 10 0.25 3.50 9.72
N ASP A 11 0.75 2.72 8.77
CA ASP A 11 0.71 1.27 8.82
C ASP A 11 1.98 0.82 9.56
N HIS A 12 1.87 0.49 10.85
CA HIS A 12 3.01 0.01 11.63
C HIS A 12 3.44 -1.36 11.12
N THR A 13 4.67 -1.48 10.60
CA THR A 13 5.02 -2.53 9.66
C THR A 13 6.09 -3.48 10.22
N LEU A 14 5.84 -4.79 10.15
CA LEU A 14 6.85 -5.84 10.37
C LEU A 14 6.67 -6.93 9.31
N LEU A 15 7.61 -6.99 8.34
CA LEU A 15 7.57 -7.91 7.21
C LEU A 15 8.87 -8.71 7.04
N LYS A 16 9.81 -8.65 8.00
CA LYS A 16 11.07 -9.41 7.91
C LYS A 16 10.79 -10.92 7.84
N GLN A 17 11.57 -11.65 7.05
CA GLN A 17 11.41 -13.10 6.86
C GLN A 17 11.51 -13.92 8.15
N THR A 18 12.20 -13.38 9.16
CA THR A 18 12.39 -14.01 10.47
C THR A 18 11.40 -13.57 11.52
N ALA A 19 10.32 -12.84 11.13
CA ALA A 19 9.32 -12.38 12.08
C ALA A 19 8.66 -13.56 12.80
N THR A 20 8.62 -13.48 14.12
CA THR A 20 7.94 -14.45 14.99
C THR A 20 6.60 -13.92 15.45
N TRP A 21 5.72 -14.80 15.93
CA TRP A 21 4.44 -14.38 16.49
C TRP A 21 4.61 -13.41 17.67
N GLU A 22 5.60 -13.63 18.52
CA GLU A 22 5.85 -12.74 19.67
C GLU A 22 6.22 -11.32 19.21
N GLU A 23 7.02 -11.19 18.15
CA GLU A 23 7.34 -9.90 17.56
C GLU A 23 6.11 -9.24 16.89
N ILE A 24 5.27 -10.04 16.23
CA ILE A 24 4.00 -9.56 15.66
C ILE A 24 3.09 -8.99 16.75
N LYS A 25 2.91 -9.70 17.88
CA LYS A 25 2.12 -9.18 19.01
C LYS A 25 2.61 -7.81 19.48
N VAL A 26 3.92 -7.64 19.64
CA VAL A 26 4.49 -6.34 20.04
C VAL A 26 4.14 -5.23 19.03
N VAL A 27 4.16 -5.54 17.74
CA VAL A 27 3.76 -4.59 16.68
C VAL A 27 2.27 -4.25 16.76
N LEU A 28 1.41 -5.25 17.00
CA LEU A 28 -0.02 -5.04 17.14
C LEU A 28 -0.36 -4.16 18.36
N ASP A 29 0.23 -4.47 19.53
CA ASP A 29 0.03 -3.72 20.76
C ASP A 29 0.45 -2.26 20.60
N LYS A 30 1.65 -2.03 20.06
CA LYS A 30 2.16 -0.68 19.77
C LYS A 30 1.29 0.08 18.79
N ALA A 31 0.79 -0.58 17.75
CA ALA A 31 -0.10 0.05 16.78
C ALA A 31 -1.43 0.48 17.42
N ILE A 32 -2.00 -0.35 18.31
CA ILE A 32 -3.22 -0.03 19.07
C ILE A 32 -2.96 1.14 20.02
N GLU A 33 -1.93 1.05 20.87
CA GLU A 33 -1.59 2.06 21.87
C GLU A 33 -1.37 3.45 21.25
N ASN A 34 -0.80 3.48 20.06
CA ASN A 34 -0.46 4.73 19.36
C ASN A 34 -1.52 5.19 18.35
N GLY A 35 -2.63 4.46 18.21
CA GLY A 35 -3.73 4.80 17.32
C GLY A 35 -3.32 4.80 15.85
N CYS A 36 -2.51 3.83 15.43
CA CYS A 36 -2.11 3.65 14.03
C CYS A 36 -3.28 3.30 13.13
N ALA A 37 -3.16 3.60 11.84
CA ALA A 37 -4.17 3.25 10.84
C ALA A 37 -4.34 1.74 10.69
N SER A 38 -3.22 1.01 10.68
CA SER A 38 -3.19 -0.45 10.61
C SER A 38 -1.85 -1.01 11.14
N ALA A 39 -1.78 -2.32 11.31
CA ALA A 39 -0.51 -3.04 11.33
C ALA A 39 -0.35 -3.84 10.03
N CYS A 40 0.80 -3.69 9.37
CA CYS A 40 1.13 -4.42 8.14
C CYS A 40 2.08 -5.58 8.46
N ILE A 41 1.57 -6.81 8.30
CA ILE A 41 2.22 -8.05 8.77
C ILE A 41 2.25 -9.13 7.68
N PRO A 42 3.09 -10.19 7.82
CA PRO A 42 3.12 -11.30 6.87
C PRO A 42 1.77 -12.03 6.80
N PRO A 43 1.36 -12.54 5.61
CA PRO A 43 0.05 -13.17 5.42
C PRO A 43 -0.24 -14.33 6.36
N CYS A 44 0.78 -15.14 6.70
CA CYS A 44 0.62 -16.29 7.57
C CYS A 44 0.18 -15.96 9.01
N TYR A 45 0.32 -14.71 9.44
CA TYR A 45 -0.10 -14.26 10.77
C TYR A 45 -1.46 -13.55 10.79
N VAL A 46 -2.08 -13.33 9.63
CA VAL A 46 -3.35 -12.59 9.55
C VAL A 46 -4.46 -13.21 10.38
N PRO A 47 -4.74 -14.55 10.31
CA PRO A 47 -5.82 -15.14 11.10
C PRO A 47 -5.61 -14.94 12.60
N GLN A 48 -4.38 -15.20 13.05
CA GLN A 48 -4.03 -15.10 14.48
C GLN A 48 -4.05 -13.64 14.96
N ALA A 49 -3.57 -12.70 14.12
CA ALA A 49 -3.58 -11.27 14.42
C ALA A 49 -5.01 -10.71 14.47
N ASN A 50 -5.85 -11.09 13.50
CA ASN A 50 -7.26 -10.68 13.49
C ASN A 50 -8.00 -11.12 14.74
N TYR A 51 -7.79 -12.37 15.16
CA TYR A 51 -8.34 -12.87 16.42
C TYR A 51 -7.80 -12.09 17.64
N TYR A 52 -6.49 -11.84 17.68
CA TYR A 52 -5.81 -11.15 18.79
C TYR A 52 -6.28 -9.71 18.96
N VAL A 53 -6.36 -8.93 17.87
CA VAL A 53 -6.76 -7.52 17.96
C VAL A 53 -8.26 -7.33 18.19
N ASN A 54 -9.09 -8.33 17.92
CA ASN A 54 -10.53 -8.35 18.19
C ASN A 54 -11.24 -7.05 17.76
N GLY A 55 -10.98 -6.57 16.56
CA GLY A 55 -11.57 -5.36 15.97
C GLY A 55 -10.96 -4.02 16.42
N ASN A 56 -9.96 -4.02 17.32
CA ASN A 56 -9.34 -2.79 17.81
C ASN A 56 -8.30 -2.20 16.84
N LEU A 57 -7.92 -2.94 15.80
CA LEU A 57 -6.93 -2.50 14.81
C LEU A 57 -7.22 -3.16 13.45
N THR A 58 -7.07 -2.40 12.37
CA THR A 58 -7.09 -2.96 11.01
C THR A 58 -5.81 -3.74 10.74
N ILE A 59 -5.94 -4.97 10.21
CA ILE A 59 -4.80 -5.76 9.74
C ILE A 59 -4.61 -5.51 8.25
N CYS A 60 -3.43 -5.03 7.87
CA CYS A 60 -2.95 -4.94 6.50
C CYS A 60 -2.02 -6.12 6.22
N THR A 61 -2.06 -6.66 5.00
CA THR A 61 -1.07 -7.66 4.59
C THR A 61 -0.62 -7.46 3.15
N VAL A 62 0.37 -8.24 2.72
CA VAL A 62 1.05 -8.10 1.44
C VAL A 62 0.76 -9.27 0.52
N ILE A 63 0.71 -9.02 -0.80
CA ILE A 63 0.39 -10.00 -1.85
C ILE A 63 1.48 -9.98 -2.93
N GLY A 64 1.94 -11.16 -3.37
CA GLY A 64 3.03 -11.31 -4.35
C GLY A 64 4.35 -10.71 -3.86
N PHE A 65 4.52 -10.63 -2.57
CA PHE A 65 5.58 -9.86 -1.92
C PHE A 65 6.85 -10.69 -1.65
N PRO A 66 8.06 -10.09 -1.75
CA PRO A 66 8.31 -8.70 -2.17
C PRO A 66 8.53 -8.53 -3.69
N ASN A 67 8.65 -9.59 -4.45
CA ASN A 67 9.20 -9.58 -5.81
C ASN A 67 8.18 -9.27 -6.91
N GLY A 68 6.89 -9.44 -6.69
CA GLY A 68 5.83 -9.12 -7.62
C GLY A 68 5.65 -10.07 -8.81
N TYR A 69 6.53 -11.05 -9.04
CA TYR A 69 6.52 -11.92 -10.21
C TYR A 69 5.76 -13.25 -10.05
N ALA A 70 5.02 -13.43 -8.95
CA ALA A 70 4.13 -14.58 -8.84
C ALA A 70 3.06 -14.53 -9.94
N ALA A 71 2.59 -15.70 -10.39
CA ALA A 71 1.52 -15.77 -11.38
C ALA A 71 0.26 -15.03 -10.89
N PRO A 72 -0.50 -14.36 -11.78
CA PRO A 72 -1.68 -13.58 -11.39
C PRO A 72 -2.70 -14.40 -10.59
N GLU A 73 -2.93 -15.65 -10.97
CA GLU A 73 -3.85 -16.55 -10.29
C GLU A 73 -3.42 -16.84 -8.85
N VAL A 74 -2.10 -16.92 -8.60
CA VAL A 74 -1.53 -17.10 -7.25
C VAL A 74 -1.79 -15.85 -6.42
N LYS A 75 -1.53 -14.65 -6.95
CA LYS A 75 -1.83 -13.40 -6.24
C LYS A 75 -3.33 -13.22 -5.98
N CYS A 76 -4.18 -13.66 -6.91
CA CYS A 76 -5.63 -13.67 -6.72
C CYS A 76 -6.02 -14.61 -5.57
N PHE A 77 -5.44 -15.80 -5.51
CA PHE A 77 -5.67 -16.75 -4.42
C PHE A 77 -5.16 -16.20 -3.08
N GLU A 78 -3.94 -15.67 -3.03
CA GLU A 78 -3.39 -15.01 -1.83
C GLU A 78 -4.30 -13.89 -1.33
N THR A 79 -4.81 -13.06 -2.24
CA THR A 79 -5.70 -11.93 -1.88
C THR A 79 -7.00 -12.44 -1.28
N LYS A 80 -7.63 -13.45 -1.92
CA LYS A 80 -8.87 -14.04 -1.42
C LYS A 80 -8.65 -14.63 -0.03
N GLN A 81 -7.62 -15.45 0.13
CA GLN A 81 -7.29 -16.09 1.40
C GLN A 81 -7.01 -15.04 2.49
N ALA A 82 -6.21 -14.02 2.20
CA ALA A 82 -5.89 -12.97 3.17
C ALA A 82 -7.14 -12.24 3.68
N ILE A 83 -8.10 -11.96 2.80
CA ILE A 83 -9.37 -11.30 3.19
C ILE A 83 -10.26 -12.24 4.00
N GLU A 84 -10.36 -13.52 3.61
CA GLU A 84 -11.08 -14.55 4.37
C GLU A 84 -10.48 -14.75 5.77
N ASP A 85 -9.17 -14.62 5.92
CA ASP A 85 -8.44 -14.66 7.18
C ASP A 85 -8.60 -13.38 8.04
N GLY A 86 -9.20 -12.33 7.50
CA GLY A 86 -9.54 -11.11 8.23
C GLY A 86 -8.63 -9.90 7.91
N ALA A 87 -7.87 -9.93 6.81
CA ALA A 87 -7.18 -8.73 6.36
C ALA A 87 -8.18 -7.64 5.94
N GLY A 88 -8.08 -6.47 6.56
CA GLY A 88 -8.89 -5.28 6.25
C GLY A 88 -8.28 -4.40 5.18
N GLU A 89 -7.00 -4.56 4.82
CA GLU A 89 -6.29 -3.83 3.76
C GLU A 89 -5.28 -4.73 3.06
N ILE A 90 -5.09 -4.53 1.75
CA ILE A 90 -4.19 -5.32 0.90
C ILE A 90 -3.15 -4.41 0.23
N ASP A 91 -1.86 -4.78 0.35
CA ASP A 91 -0.72 -4.17 -0.33
C ASP A 91 -0.16 -5.16 -1.36
N MET A 92 -0.52 -5.05 -2.65
CA MET A 92 0.00 -5.93 -3.69
C MET A 92 1.26 -5.37 -4.36
N VAL A 93 2.18 -6.24 -4.76
CA VAL A 93 3.33 -5.85 -5.60
C VAL A 93 3.03 -6.20 -7.05
N ILE A 94 3.19 -5.21 -7.97
CA ILE A 94 3.04 -5.46 -9.41
C ILE A 94 4.20 -6.28 -9.97
N ASN A 95 4.00 -6.87 -11.15
CA ASN A 95 5.11 -7.51 -11.88
C ASN A 95 5.99 -6.46 -12.56
N ILE A 96 7.13 -6.15 -11.96
CA ILE A 96 8.09 -5.14 -12.46
C ILE A 96 8.66 -5.56 -13.83
N GLY A 97 8.85 -6.86 -14.07
CA GLY A 97 9.31 -7.36 -15.37
C GLY A 97 8.40 -6.96 -16.51
N TRP A 98 7.08 -7.00 -16.31
CA TRP A 98 6.11 -6.54 -17.32
C TRP A 98 6.18 -5.02 -17.55
N VAL A 99 6.44 -4.23 -16.52
CA VAL A 99 6.65 -2.78 -16.68
C VAL A 99 7.87 -2.54 -17.56
N LYS A 100 8.99 -3.22 -17.32
CA LYS A 100 10.22 -3.11 -18.13
C LYS A 100 10.04 -3.60 -19.57
N ALA A 101 9.20 -4.62 -19.77
CA ALA A 101 8.81 -5.11 -21.10
C ALA A 101 7.74 -4.25 -21.79
N ARG A 102 7.25 -3.16 -21.14
CA ARG A 102 6.15 -2.31 -21.60
C ARG A 102 4.81 -3.06 -21.78
N GLU A 103 4.64 -4.18 -21.10
CA GLU A 103 3.42 -4.99 -21.11
C GLU A 103 2.36 -4.43 -20.11
N PHE A 104 2.05 -3.15 -20.24
CA PHE A 104 1.21 -2.40 -19.31
C PHE A 104 -0.22 -2.93 -19.21
N ASP A 105 -0.74 -3.55 -20.25
CA ASP A 105 -2.07 -4.18 -20.22
C ASP A 105 -2.11 -5.38 -19.26
N LYS A 106 -1.00 -6.15 -19.16
CA LYS A 106 -0.88 -7.24 -18.19
C LYS A 106 -0.84 -6.70 -16.75
N VAL A 107 -0.08 -5.62 -16.53
CA VAL A 107 -0.03 -4.94 -15.20
C VAL A 107 -1.41 -4.44 -14.80
N ARG A 108 -2.10 -3.77 -15.74
CA ARG A 108 -3.47 -3.29 -15.50
C ARG A 108 -4.42 -4.43 -15.16
N LYS A 109 -4.39 -5.49 -15.97
CA LYS A 109 -5.28 -6.66 -15.78
C LYS A 109 -5.06 -7.34 -14.42
N GLU A 110 -3.80 -7.48 -14.00
CA GLU A 110 -3.44 -8.02 -12.69
C GLU A 110 -4.05 -7.20 -11.54
N ILE A 111 -3.94 -5.87 -11.59
CA ILE A 111 -4.52 -4.99 -10.58
C ILE A 111 -6.06 -5.07 -10.59
N GLU A 112 -6.67 -5.07 -11.78
CA GLU A 112 -8.14 -5.18 -11.93
C GLU A 112 -8.68 -6.48 -11.34
N ASP A 113 -7.98 -7.60 -11.53
CA ASP A 113 -8.43 -8.90 -11.02
C ASP A 113 -8.35 -8.95 -9.49
N ILE A 114 -7.29 -8.42 -8.90
CA ILE A 114 -7.17 -8.28 -7.45
C ILE A 114 -8.22 -7.29 -6.91
N ARG A 115 -8.45 -6.16 -7.59
CA ARG A 115 -9.48 -5.19 -7.21
C ARG A 115 -10.89 -5.81 -7.17
N LYS A 116 -11.22 -6.69 -8.12
CA LYS A 116 -12.51 -7.41 -8.12
C LYS A 116 -12.68 -8.26 -6.86
N ILE A 117 -11.63 -8.94 -6.43
CA ILE A 117 -11.65 -9.74 -5.19
C ILE A 117 -11.85 -8.83 -3.98
N CYS A 118 -11.10 -7.73 -3.88
CA CYS A 118 -11.25 -6.76 -2.80
C CYS A 118 -12.66 -6.13 -2.74
N ASN A 119 -13.36 -6.05 -3.88
CA ASN A 119 -14.73 -5.52 -3.98
C ASN A 119 -15.83 -6.57 -3.76
N SER A 120 -15.51 -7.86 -3.79
CA SER A 120 -16.51 -8.94 -3.69
C SER A 120 -17.04 -9.15 -2.26
N HIS A 121 -16.43 -8.51 -1.27
CA HIS A 121 -16.85 -8.58 0.12
C HIS A 121 -17.82 -7.46 0.49
N ILE A 122 -18.65 -7.69 1.52
CA ILE A 122 -19.65 -6.72 2.02
C ILE A 122 -18.99 -5.37 2.35
N VAL A 123 -17.81 -5.42 2.99
CA VAL A 123 -16.96 -4.25 3.23
C VAL A 123 -15.85 -4.25 2.19
N LYS A 124 -15.76 -3.18 1.42
CA LYS A 124 -14.69 -3.02 0.41
C LYS A 124 -13.35 -2.92 1.10
N VAL A 125 -12.43 -3.79 0.71
CA VAL A 125 -11.05 -3.81 1.22
C VAL A 125 -10.19 -2.84 0.39
N PRO A 126 -9.55 -1.83 1.00
CA PRO A 126 -8.62 -0.95 0.31
C PRO A 126 -7.48 -1.72 -0.34
N LEU A 127 -7.20 -1.41 -1.60
CA LEU A 127 -6.10 -1.97 -2.37
C LEU A 127 -5.01 -0.93 -2.58
N LYS A 128 -3.80 -1.22 -2.10
CA LYS A 128 -2.62 -0.39 -2.30
C LYS A 128 -1.65 -1.13 -3.24
N VAL A 129 -1.20 -0.45 -4.28
CA VAL A 129 -0.37 -1.04 -5.34
C VAL A 129 1.08 -0.59 -5.17
N ILE A 130 1.96 -1.53 -4.81
CA ILE A 130 3.39 -1.30 -4.67
C ILE A 130 4.02 -1.34 -6.06
N ILE A 131 4.61 -0.23 -6.48
CA ILE A 131 5.26 -0.10 -7.78
C ILE A 131 6.78 -0.26 -7.73
N GLU A 132 7.41 -0.32 -6.55
CA GLU A 132 8.86 -0.46 -6.32
C GLU A 132 9.66 0.59 -7.07
N THR A 133 9.49 1.82 -6.70
CA THR A 133 9.95 3.02 -7.43
C THR A 133 11.44 3.05 -7.72
N CYS A 134 12.28 2.46 -6.86
CA CYS A 134 13.72 2.42 -7.06
C CYS A 134 14.17 1.60 -8.30
N LEU A 135 13.27 0.81 -8.87
CA LEU A 135 13.50 0.03 -10.09
C LEU A 135 12.93 0.69 -11.36
N LEU A 136 12.29 1.85 -11.23
CA LEU A 136 11.51 2.49 -12.30
C LEU A 136 12.10 3.84 -12.72
N THR A 137 11.87 4.20 -13.98
CA THR A 137 12.05 5.57 -14.47
C THR A 137 10.86 6.45 -14.10
N ASN A 138 11.03 7.77 -14.10
CA ASN A 138 9.93 8.70 -13.85
C ASN A 138 8.77 8.52 -14.86
N GLU A 139 9.06 8.20 -16.13
CA GLU A 139 8.03 7.92 -17.15
C GLU A 139 7.21 6.68 -16.78
N GLU A 140 7.87 5.60 -16.33
CA GLU A 140 7.20 4.39 -15.89
C GLU A 140 6.33 4.65 -14.65
N ILE A 141 6.81 5.44 -13.68
CA ILE A 141 6.07 5.84 -12.49
C ILE A 141 4.81 6.61 -12.89
N ARG A 142 4.93 7.64 -13.74
CA ARG A 142 3.80 8.44 -14.23
C ARG A 142 2.75 7.54 -14.88
N ARG A 143 3.16 6.68 -15.79
CA ARG A 143 2.25 5.75 -16.45
C ARG A 143 1.54 4.79 -15.49
N LEU A 144 2.25 4.30 -14.48
CA LEU A 144 1.67 3.42 -13.46
C LEU A 144 0.62 4.13 -12.60
N CYS A 145 0.78 5.40 -12.27
CA CYS A 145 -0.25 6.18 -11.58
C CYS A 145 -1.59 6.16 -12.34
N HIS A 146 -1.55 6.38 -13.67
CA HIS A 146 -2.75 6.29 -14.52
C HIS A 146 -3.32 4.88 -14.62
N ILE A 147 -2.48 3.85 -14.68
CA ILE A 147 -2.92 2.45 -14.72
C ILE A 147 -3.62 2.07 -13.41
N ILE A 148 -3.07 2.47 -12.28
CA ILE A 148 -3.62 2.22 -10.95
C ILE A 148 -5.00 2.87 -10.78
N ASP A 149 -5.14 4.13 -11.23
CA ASP A 149 -6.42 4.82 -11.27
C ASP A 149 -7.42 4.10 -12.17
N ALA A 150 -7.01 3.77 -13.41
CA ALA A 150 -7.87 3.08 -14.37
C ALA A 150 -8.33 1.70 -13.89
N ALA A 151 -7.47 0.97 -13.16
CA ALA A 151 -7.79 -0.32 -12.55
C ALA A 151 -8.65 -0.19 -11.27
N GLY A 152 -8.86 1.03 -10.77
CA GLY A 152 -9.71 1.33 -9.61
C GLY A 152 -9.10 0.97 -8.26
N ALA A 153 -7.77 0.87 -8.16
CA ALA A 153 -7.09 0.72 -6.88
C ALA A 153 -7.13 2.02 -6.07
N ASP A 154 -6.99 1.92 -4.76
CA ASP A 154 -7.17 3.06 -3.85
C ASP A 154 -5.87 3.86 -3.64
N TYR A 155 -4.69 3.20 -3.71
CA TYR A 155 -3.40 3.85 -3.44
C TYR A 155 -2.32 3.45 -4.45
N VAL A 156 -1.48 4.43 -4.80
CA VAL A 156 -0.11 4.20 -5.28
C VAL A 156 0.80 4.09 -4.07
N LYS A 157 1.53 2.97 -3.93
CA LYS A 157 2.51 2.76 -2.86
C LYS A 157 3.91 2.68 -3.47
N THR A 158 4.87 3.41 -2.88
CA THR A 158 6.23 3.53 -3.45
C THR A 158 7.01 2.22 -3.45
N SER A 159 7.10 1.53 -2.32
CA SER A 159 8.17 0.54 -2.14
C SER A 159 7.78 -0.61 -1.22
N THR A 160 8.44 -1.76 -1.40
CA THR A 160 8.36 -2.92 -0.50
C THR A 160 9.17 -2.72 0.77
N GLY A 161 10.29 -2.00 0.69
CA GLY A 161 11.31 -1.91 1.74
C GLY A 161 12.36 -3.05 1.68
N PHE A 162 12.29 -3.92 0.66
CA PHE A 162 13.19 -5.06 0.45
C PHE A 162 14.10 -4.90 -0.78
N SER A 163 14.06 -3.74 -1.43
CA SER A 163 14.90 -3.41 -2.57
C SER A 163 15.96 -2.35 -2.19
N THR A 164 16.59 -1.73 -3.18
CA THR A 164 17.76 -0.85 -3.01
C THR A 164 17.44 0.49 -2.34
N ALA A 165 16.20 0.99 -2.49
CA ALA A 165 15.76 2.24 -1.86
C ALA A 165 14.25 2.22 -1.55
N GLY A 166 13.83 3.10 -0.64
CA GLY A 166 12.42 3.39 -0.33
C GLY A 166 11.93 4.67 -1.00
N ALA A 167 10.92 5.30 -0.40
CA ALA A 167 10.45 6.61 -0.83
C ALA A 167 11.56 7.66 -0.75
N THR A 168 11.65 8.52 -1.76
CA THR A 168 12.51 9.71 -1.78
C THR A 168 11.70 10.94 -2.16
N PRO A 169 12.16 12.16 -1.78
CA PRO A 169 11.50 13.39 -2.18
C PRO A 169 11.27 13.52 -3.69
N GLU A 170 12.25 13.12 -4.50
CA GLU A 170 12.19 13.22 -5.96
C GLU A 170 11.09 12.33 -6.53
N VAL A 171 11.02 11.08 -6.08
CA VAL A 171 10.00 10.12 -6.52
C VAL A 171 8.61 10.54 -6.04
N MET A 172 8.51 11.01 -4.80
CA MET A 172 7.26 11.46 -4.24
C MET A 172 6.71 12.70 -4.95
N ALA A 173 7.59 13.61 -5.43
CA ALA A 173 7.18 14.75 -6.23
C ALA A 173 6.55 14.31 -7.57
N VAL A 174 7.13 13.32 -8.25
CA VAL A 174 6.60 12.75 -9.49
C VAL A 174 5.23 12.12 -9.26
N ILE A 175 5.09 11.28 -8.22
CA ILE A 175 3.81 10.61 -7.90
C ILE A 175 2.75 11.66 -7.54
N LYS A 176 3.10 12.65 -6.71
CA LYS A 176 2.18 13.71 -6.30
C LYS A 176 1.63 14.50 -7.49
N GLU A 177 2.51 14.91 -8.41
CA GLU A 177 2.12 15.66 -9.61
C GLU A 177 1.07 14.89 -10.41
N GLU A 178 1.31 13.60 -10.71
CA GLU A 178 0.39 12.76 -11.48
C GLU A 178 -0.92 12.47 -10.73
N VAL A 179 -0.83 12.15 -9.45
CA VAL A 179 -2.02 11.86 -8.64
C VAL A 179 -2.89 13.10 -8.46
N ASP A 180 -2.30 14.28 -8.30
CA ASP A 180 -3.03 15.54 -8.24
C ASP A 180 -3.75 15.83 -9.56
N GLU A 181 -3.11 15.58 -10.72
CA GLU A 181 -3.73 15.75 -12.03
C GLU A 181 -4.88 14.76 -12.24
N ILE A 182 -4.66 13.46 -11.96
CA ILE A 182 -5.69 12.42 -12.02
C ILE A 182 -6.91 12.81 -11.16
N ASN A 183 -6.67 13.25 -9.93
CA ASN A 183 -7.74 13.62 -9.01
C ASN A 183 -8.48 14.89 -9.43
N LYS A 184 -7.83 15.84 -10.09
CA LYS A 184 -8.49 17.01 -10.69
C LYS A 184 -9.42 16.60 -11.83
N VAL A 185 -8.92 15.75 -12.75
CA VAL A 185 -9.71 15.24 -13.88
C VAL A 185 -10.92 14.44 -13.37
N ASN A 186 -10.72 13.57 -12.38
CA ASN A 186 -11.79 12.79 -11.77
C ASN A 186 -12.85 13.67 -11.08
N ALA A 187 -12.47 14.81 -10.50
CA ALA A 187 -13.39 15.75 -9.86
C ALA A 187 -14.23 16.56 -10.88
N TRP A 188 -13.71 16.80 -12.10
CA TRP A 188 -14.39 17.56 -13.16
C TRP A 188 -15.25 16.70 -14.07
N GLY A 189 -15.04 15.37 -14.05
CA GLY A 189 -15.67 14.45 -15.00
C GLY A 189 -17.09 14.07 -14.63
N SER A 190 -18.10 14.76 -15.21
CA SER A 190 -19.49 14.32 -15.21
C SER A 190 -19.72 12.93 -15.83
N PHE A 191 -18.74 12.36 -16.51
CA PHE A 191 -18.81 11.03 -17.14
C PHE A 191 -18.60 9.86 -16.16
N TYR A 192 -17.96 10.11 -14.99
CA TYR A 192 -17.72 9.07 -13.98
C TYR A 192 -17.98 9.62 -12.57
N PRO A 193 -19.22 9.91 -12.20
CA PRO A 193 -19.57 10.66 -10.97
C PRO A 193 -19.19 9.95 -9.65
N ASN A 194 -18.76 8.69 -9.71
CA ASN A 194 -18.41 7.87 -8.54
C ASN A 194 -16.93 7.46 -8.49
N ARG A 195 -16.06 8.08 -9.29
CA ARG A 195 -14.64 7.74 -9.28
C ARG A 195 -13.99 8.23 -7.99
N LYS A 196 -13.40 7.32 -7.23
CA LYS A 196 -12.69 7.65 -6.00
C LYS A 196 -11.38 8.36 -6.31
N LYS A 197 -10.91 9.19 -5.38
CA LYS A 197 -9.56 9.73 -5.43
C LYS A 197 -8.54 8.63 -5.29
N VAL A 198 -7.47 8.69 -6.08
CA VAL A 198 -6.25 7.93 -5.84
C VAL A 198 -5.48 8.59 -4.72
N LEU A 199 -4.98 7.81 -3.79
CA LEU A 199 -4.22 8.24 -2.63
C LEU A 199 -2.76 7.78 -2.75
N ILE A 200 -1.87 8.35 -1.93
CA ILE A 200 -0.45 8.04 -1.95
C ILE A 200 -0.04 7.39 -0.62
N LYS A 201 0.67 6.25 -0.70
CA LYS A 201 1.35 5.64 0.45
C LYS A 201 2.86 5.71 0.24
N ALA A 202 3.55 6.48 1.09
CA ALA A 202 5.00 6.48 1.16
C ALA A 202 5.48 5.33 2.04
N SER A 203 6.44 4.53 1.59
CA SER A 203 7.04 3.45 2.38
C SER A 203 8.51 3.24 2.10
N GLY A 204 9.25 2.81 3.13
CA GLY A 204 10.71 2.76 3.14
C GLY A 204 11.33 4.15 3.30
N GLY A 205 12.44 4.23 4.03
CA GLY A 205 13.17 5.49 4.21
C GLY A 205 12.64 6.43 5.29
N ILE A 206 11.47 6.20 5.87
CA ILE A 206 10.87 7.03 6.92
C ILE A 206 11.49 6.64 8.28
N LYS A 207 12.33 7.49 8.83
CA LYS A 207 13.16 7.19 10.02
C LYS A 207 12.67 7.87 11.29
N ASN A 208 12.00 9.02 11.15
CA ASN A 208 11.59 9.89 12.25
C ASN A 208 10.33 10.69 11.86
N PHE A 209 9.79 11.46 12.81
CA PHE A 209 8.59 12.26 12.58
C PHE A 209 8.80 13.43 11.61
N ASP A 210 10.02 13.91 11.42
CA ASP A 210 10.30 14.98 10.46
C ASP A 210 10.22 14.44 9.02
N ASP A 211 10.78 13.26 8.75
CA ASP A 211 10.60 12.56 7.48
C ASP A 211 9.10 12.32 7.21
N ALA A 212 8.39 11.82 8.22
CA ALA A 212 6.95 11.55 8.11
C ALA A 212 6.14 12.81 7.78
N ARG A 213 6.42 13.90 8.48
CA ARG A 213 5.78 15.20 8.26
C ARG A 213 6.04 15.75 6.86
N MET A 214 7.28 15.69 6.40
CA MET A 214 7.68 16.09 5.05
C MET A 214 6.87 15.30 4.00
N TYR A 215 6.81 13.96 4.07
CA TYR A 215 6.06 13.18 3.09
C TYR A 215 4.56 13.48 3.09
N ILE A 216 3.98 13.79 4.24
CA ILE A 216 2.56 14.15 4.34
C ILE A 216 2.31 15.56 3.84
N GLU A 217 3.01 16.56 4.38
CA GLU A 217 2.70 17.97 4.16
C GLU A 217 3.20 18.49 2.80
N GLU A 218 4.38 18.07 2.37
CA GLU A 218 4.98 18.54 1.12
C GLU A 218 4.61 17.65 -0.06
N TYR A 219 4.59 16.33 0.14
CA TYR A 219 4.39 15.36 -0.95
C TYR A 219 3.01 14.69 -0.95
N GLY A 220 2.11 15.09 -0.07
CA GLY A 220 0.72 14.67 -0.09
C GLY A 220 0.47 13.21 0.25
N ALA A 221 1.39 12.53 0.97
CA ALA A 221 1.17 11.17 1.41
C ALA A 221 -0.05 11.09 2.35
N ASN A 222 -0.96 10.19 2.04
CA ASN A 222 -2.17 9.92 2.83
C ASN A 222 -1.97 8.74 3.80
N ARG A 223 -0.91 7.96 3.59
CA ARG A 223 -0.54 6.80 4.39
C ARG A 223 0.98 6.64 4.41
N LEU A 224 1.51 6.15 5.50
CA LEU A 224 2.94 5.87 5.68
C LEU A 224 3.14 4.41 6.06
N GLY A 225 4.12 3.73 5.43
CA GLY A 225 4.55 2.38 5.83
C GLY A 225 5.92 2.45 6.49
N THR A 226 5.99 2.23 7.81
CA THR A 226 7.25 2.30 8.56
C THR A 226 7.20 1.45 9.82
N SER A 227 8.39 1.03 10.29
CA SER A 227 8.60 0.34 11.56
C SER A 227 9.30 1.22 12.61
N ARG A 228 9.59 2.51 12.30
CA ARG A 228 10.58 3.29 13.06
C ARG A 228 10.02 4.47 13.85
N LEU A 229 8.74 4.80 13.70
CA LEU A 229 8.14 5.93 14.43
C LEU A 229 7.69 5.58 15.84
N ILE A 230 7.54 4.29 16.11
CA ILE A 230 7.13 3.76 17.41
C ILE A 230 8.22 2.80 17.88
N ASN A 231 8.85 3.11 19.00
CA ASN A 231 9.91 2.31 19.63
C ASN A 231 9.36 1.32 20.64
#